data_9904693ea6ea8df86c7d954efa244f3c
#
_entry.id   9904693ea6ea8df86c7d954efa244f3c
#
_cell.length_a   1.000
_cell.length_b   1.000
_cell.length_c   1.000
_cell.angle_alpha   90.00
_cell.angle_beta   90.00
_cell.angle_gamma   90.00
#
_symmetry.space_group_name_H-M   'P 1'
#
loop_
_entity.id
_entity.type
_entity.pdbx_description
1 polymer ?
#
loop_
_entity_poly.entity_id
_entity_poly.type
_entity_poly.pdbx_seq_one_letter_code
_entity_poly.pdbx_strand_id
1 'polypeptide(L)'
;FYKKHNLHGIVGGNTGTQMGGWFRKEIKTPADLQGLKMRIAGIAGQVMAKLGAVPQQIPGGDIYPALERGTIDAAEWVGPYDDEKLGFNKVAPFYYY
;
A
#
# COMPACT_ATOMS: atom_id res chain seq x y z
N PHE A 1 14.61 -19.27 7.78
CA PHE A 1 13.73 -18.29 8.44
C PHE A 1 12.46 -18.97 8.95
N TYR A 2 11.65 -19.55 8.08
CA TYR A 2 10.32 -20.09 8.43
C TYR A 2 10.35 -21.30 9.37
N LYS A 3 11.37 -22.15 9.28
CA LYS A 3 11.48 -23.38 10.06
C LYS A 3 11.41 -23.14 11.58
N LYS A 4 12.03 -22.04 12.06
CA LYS A 4 12.02 -21.69 13.50
C LYS A 4 10.62 -21.26 14.00
N HIS A 5 9.70 -20.96 13.09
CA HIS A 5 8.31 -20.62 13.38
C HIS A 5 7.35 -21.78 13.12
N ASN A 6 7.87 -23.00 12.92
CA ASN A 6 7.12 -24.19 12.57
C ASN A 6 6.30 -24.01 11.26
N LEU A 7 6.88 -23.29 10.29
CA LEU A 7 6.30 -23.03 8.97
C LEU A 7 7.20 -23.60 7.88
N HIS A 8 6.59 -24.06 6.80
CA HIS A 8 7.27 -24.46 5.57
C HIS A 8 6.92 -23.51 4.44
N GLY A 9 7.92 -22.75 3.97
CA GLY A 9 7.73 -21.80 2.87
C GLY A 9 7.90 -22.47 1.51
N ILE A 10 6.91 -22.29 0.66
CA ILE A 10 6.94 -22.75 -0.75
C ILE A 10 6.70 -21.53 -1.63
N VAL A 11 7.53 -21.37 -2.66
CA VAL A 11 7.34 -20.30 -3.65
C VAL A 11 6.11 -20.63 -4.50
N GLY A 12 5.08 -19.79 -4.39
CA GLY A 12 3.81 -19.98 -5.10
C GLY A 12 3.64 -19.10 -6.34
N GLY A 13 4.42 -18.02 -6.44
CA GLY A 13 4.34 -17.08 -7.55
C GLY A 13 5.15 -15.81 -7.32
N ASN A 14 5.07 -14.90 -8.29
CA ASN A 14 5.71 -13.59 -8.24
C ASN A 14 4.78 -12.56 -8.91
N THR A 15 4.49 -11.46 -8.22
CA THR A 15 3.60 -10.39 -8.71
C THR A 15 4.32 -9.39 -9.62
N GLY A 16 5.62 -9.54 -9.82
CA GLY A 16 6.43 -8.58 -10.57
C GLY A 16 6.74 -7.31 -9.76
N THR A 17 7.08 -6.26 -10.48
CA THR A 17 7.38 -4.95 -9.89
C THR A 17 6.10 -4.31 -9.32
N GLN A 18 6.16 -3.95 -8.06
CA GLN A 18 5.10 -3.17 -7.43
C GLN A 18 5.31 -1.68 -7.67
N MET A 19 4.22 -0.92 -7.61
CA MET A 19 4.19 0.52 -7.84
C MET A 19 4.07 1.29 -6.52
N GLY A 20 4.22 2.62 -6.56
CA GLY A 20 4.15 3.48 -5.38
C GLY A 20 2.77 3.50 -4.72
N GLY A 21 1.73 3.47 -5.52
CA GLY A 21 0.36 3.30 -5.01
C GLY A 21 -0.64 4.38 -5.41
N TRP A 22 -1.81 4.29 -4.78
CA TRP A 22 -2.97 5.14 -4.96
C TRP A 22 -3.14 6.09 -3.79
N PHE A 23 -3.38 7.36 -4.10
CA PHE A 23 -3.48 8.43 -3.10
C PHE A 23 -4.79 9.18 -3.26
N ARG A 24 -5.42 9.54 -2.14
CA ARG A 24 -6.65 10.33 -2.14
C ARG A 24 -6.40 11.80 -2.50
N LYS A 25 -5.19 12.28 -2.28
CA LYS A 25 -4.74 13.63 -2.60
C LYS A 25 -3.43 13.60 -3.37
N GLU A 26 -3.18 14.64 -4.15
CA GLU A 26 -1.94 14.78 -4.89
C GLU A 26 -0.74 14.96 -3.96
N ILE A 27 0.34 14.25 -4.25
CA ILE A 27 1.63 14.36 -3.53
C ILE A 27 2.59 15.13 -4.45
N LYS A 28 2.94 16.33 -4.06
CA LYS A 28 3.83 17.22 -4.84
C LYS A 28 5.25 17.25 -4.28
N THR A 29 5.39 17.08 -2.97
CA THR A 29 6.68 17.16 -2.27
C THR A 29 6.79 16.04 -1.24
N PRO A 30 8.01 15.67 -0.81
CA PRO A 30 8.20 14.74 0.30
C PRO A 30 7.52 15.17 1.60
N ALA A 31 7.34 16.47 1.80
CA ALA A 31 6.64 17.00 2.98
C ALA A 31 5.17 16.57 3.03
N ASP A 32 4.55 16.32 1.88
CA ASP A 32 3.16 15.84 1.79
C ASP A 32 2.98 14.41 2.32
N LEU A 33 4.07 13.68 2.52
CA LEU A 33 4.07 12.36 3.13
C LEU A 33 4.00 12.40 4.66
N GLN A 34 4.25 13.55 5.29
CA GLN A 34 4.22 13.68 6.74
C GLN A 34 2.82 13.39 7.30
N GLY A 35 2.74 12.40 8.19
CA GLY A 35 1.47 12.00 8.80
C GLY A 35 0.52 11.24 7.87
N LEU A 36 0.91 10.98 6.61
CA LEU A 36 0.09 10.26 5.64
C LEU A 36 -0.14 8.82 6.10
N LYS A 37 -1.38 8.45 6.31
CA LYS A 37 -1.75 7.07 6.65
C LYS A 37 -1.80 6.25 5.39
N MET A 38 -0.82 5.39 5.22
CA MET A 38 -0.69 4.58 4.00
C MET A 38 -0.75 3.09 4.30
N ARG A 39 -1.62 2.38 3.60
CA ARG A 39 -1.56 0.92 3.59
C ARG A 39 -0.36 0.50 2.76
N ILE A 40 0.64 -0.01 3.43
CA ILE A 40 1.87 -0.53 2.83
C ILE A 40 2.52 -1.49 3.81
N ALA A 41 3.08 -2.58 3.31
CA ALA A 41 3.62 -3.65 4.15
C ALA A 41 5.14 -3.81 4.01
N GLY A 42 5.73 -4.59 4.91
CA GLY A 42 7.11 -5.05 4.82
C GLY A 42 8.15 -3.93 4.85
N ILE A 43 9.21 -4.10 4.07
CA ILE A 43 10.35 -3.18 4.01
C ILE A 43 9.94 -1.82 3.46
N ALA A 44 9.06 -1.79 2.46
CA ALA A 44 8.56 -0.54 1.90
C ALA A 44 7.83 0.31 2.94
N GLY A 45 7.07 -0.31 3.84
CA GLY A 45 6.45 0.38 4.97
C GLY A 45 7.48 1.04 5.91
N GLN A 46 8.59 0.38 6.16
CA GLN A 46 9.68 0.93 6.97
C GLN A 46 10.34 2.14 6.28
N VAL A 47 10.50 2.10 4.97
CA VAL A 47 11.02 3.24 4.19
C VAL A 47 10.06 4.42 4.27
N MET A 48 8.77 4.19 4.05
CA MET A 48 7.75 5.24 4.13
C MET A 48 7.65 5.85 5.54
N ALA A 49 7.82 5.06 6.59
CA ALA A 49 7.89 5.57 7.97
C ALA A 49 9.06 6.54 8.17
N LYS A 50 10.21 6.25 7.57
CA LYS A 50 11.37 7.17 7.62
C LYS A 50 11.12 8.48 6.86
N LEU A 51 10.22 8.48 5.90
CA LEU A 51 9.78 9.68 5.18
C LEU A 51 8.65 10.43 5.91
N GLY A 52 8.22 9.94 7.07
CA GLY A 52 7.21 10.58 7.90
C GLY A 52 5.78 10.07 7.69
N ALA A 53 5.56 9.12 6.81
CA ALA A 53 4.27 8.47 6.66
C ALA A 53 3.97 7.51 7.82
N VAL A 54 2.70 7.17 8.00
CA VAL A 54 2.22 6.24 9.01
C VAL A 54 1.76 4.95 8.30
N PRO A 55 2.64 3.93 8.17
CA PRO A 55 2.27 2.69 7.50
C PRO A 55 1.22 1.91 8.30
N GLN A 56 0.26 1.34 7.58
CA GLN A 56 -0.81 0.52 8.13
C GLN A 56 -0.80 -0.83 7.41
N GLN A 57 -0.90 -1.93 8.16
CA GLN A 57 -1.14 -3.25 7.57
C GLN A 57 -2.63 -3.54 7.55
N ILE A 58 -3.21 -3.59 6.37
CA ILE A 58 -4.64 -3.84 6.14
C ILE A 58 -4.76 -4.95 5.10
N PRO A 59 -5.58 -5.99 5.35
CA PRO A 59 -5.86 -7.02 4.35
C PRO A 59 -6.45 -6.43 3.07
N GLY A 60 -6.17 -7.08 1.92
CA GLY A 60 -6.57 -6.56 0.60
C GLY A 60 -8.05 -6.20 0.48
N GLY A 61 -8.94 -7.04 1.03
CA GLY A 61 -10.39 -6.80 1.01
C GLY A 61 -10.86 -5.59 1.82
N ASP A 62 -10.06 -5.13 2.76
CA ASP A 62 -10.39 -3.99 3.63
C ASP A 62 -9.82 -2.65 3.15
N ILE A 63 -9.00 -2.66 2.08
CA ILE A 63 -8.34 -1.45 1.57
C ILE A 63 -9.35 -0.48 0.97
N TYR A 64 -10.24 -0.95 0.09
CA TYR A 64 -11.24 -0.09 -0.54
C TYR A 64 -12.12 0.64 0.49
N PRO A 65 -12.75 -0.04 1.45
CA PRO A 65 -13.55 0.64 2.47
C PRO A 65 -12.71 1.57 3.37
N ALA A 66 -11.45 1.27 3.61
CA ALA A 66 -10.57 2.14 4.39
C ALA A 66 -10.22 3.44 3.65
N LEU A 67 -9.97 3.36 2.34
CA LEU A 67 -9.77 4.53 1.47
C LEU A 67 -11.05 5.35 1.36
N GLU A 68 -12.19 4.70 1.11
CA GLU A 68 -13.48 5.35 0.96
C GLU A 68 -13.87 6.17 2.20
N ARG A 69 -13.69 5.60 3.39
CA ARG A 69 -13.99 6.27 4.67
C ARG A 69 -12.94 7.29 5.08
N GLY A 70 -11.78 7.33 4.41
CA GLY A 70 -10.67 8.18 4.82
C GLY A 70 -9.92 7.71 6.06
N THR A 71 -10.07 6.45 6.46
CA THR A 71 -9.30 5.83 7.54
C THR A 71 -7.82 5.77 7.17
N ILE A 72 -7.53 5.58 5.88
CA ILE A 72 -6.21 5.72 5.27
C ILE A 72 -6.26 6.71 4.11
N ASP A 73 -5.13 7.35 3.83
CA ASP A 73 -4.98 8.37 2.79
C ASP A 73 -4.45 7.81 1.48
N ALA A 74 -3.78 6.67 1.56
CA ALA A 74 -3.12 6.03 0.42
C ALA A 74 -3.00 4.52 0.62
N ALA A 75 -2.84 3.80 -0.49
CA ALA A 75 -2.61 2.36 -0.46
C ALA A 75 -1.75 1.90 -1.62
N GLU A 76 -0.85 0.99 -1.31
CA GLU A 76 -0.08 0.20 -2.26
C GLU A 76 -0.61 -1.25 -2.24
N TRP A 77 -0.70 -1.91 -3.38
CA TRP A 77 -1.08 -3.31 -3.46
C TRP A 77 -0.19 -4.08 -4.44
N VAL A 78 -0.47 -4.07 -5.74
CA VAL A 78 0.33 -4.76 -6.75
C VAL A 78 0.74 -3.80 -7.85
N GLY A 79 -0.21 -3.32 -8.64
CA GLY A 79 0.02 -2.46 -9.79
C GLY A 79 -1.30 -2.02 -10.41
N PRO A 80 -1.28 -1.17 -11.44
CA PRO A 80 -2.50 -0.53 -11.93
C PRO A 80 -3.55 -1.52 -12.43
N TYR A 81 -3.13 -2.61 -13.06
CA TYR A 81 -4.05 -3.60 -13.61
C TYR A 81 -4.87 -4.33 -12.53
N ASP A 82 -4.19 -4.83 -11.50
CA ASP A 82 -4.86 -5.57 -10.42
C ASP A 82 -5.62 -4.62 -9.50
N ASP A 83 -5.04 -3.48 -9.20
CA ASP A 83 -5.58 -2.50 -8.25
C ASP A 83 -6.83 -1.81 -8.81
N GLU A 84 -6.90 -1.58 -10.12
CA GLU A 84 -8.10 -1.06 -10.79
C GLU A 84 -9.29 -2.00 -10.63
N LYS A 85 -9.07 -3.31 -10.70
CA LYS A 85 -10.13 -4.32 -10.48
C LYS A 85 -10.68 -4.27 -9.06
N LEU A 86 -9.87 -3.84 -8.10
CA LEU A 86 -10.29 -3.63 -6.72
C LEU A 86 -10.95 -2.26 -6.50
N GLY A 87 -10.99 -1.42 -7.54
CA GLY A 87 -11.69 -0.14 -7.53
C GLY A 87 -10.93 1.01 -6.87
N PHE A 88 -9.66 0.89 -6.58
CA PHE A 88 -8.88 1.91 -5.85
C PHE A 88 -8.87 3.27 -6.56
N ASN A 89 -8.88 3.28 -7.90
CA ASN A 89 -8.97 4.48 -8.72
C ASN A 89 -10.23 5.32 -8.47
N LYS A 90 -11.29 4.71 -7.96
CA LYS A 90 -12.57 5.40 -7.67
C LYS A 90 -12.53 6.21 -6.37
N VAL A 91 -11.71 5.78 -5.41
CA VAL A 91 -11.64 6.36 -4.06
C VAL A 91 -10.30 7.03 -3.77
N ALA A 92 -9.28 6.77 -4.60
CA ALA A 92 -7.95 7.36 -4.53
C ALA A 92 -7.43 7.62 -5.95
N PRO A 93 -7.75 8.77 -6.56
CA PRO A 93 -7.57 9.00 -8.00
C PRO A 93 -6.13 9.30 -8.42
N PHE A 94 -5.22 9.59 -7.49
CA PHE A 94 -3.82 9.90 -7.81
C PHE A 94 -2.97 8.65 -7.70
N TYR A 95 -2.32 8.27 -8.80
CA TYR A 95 -1.49 7.08 -8.89
C TYR A 95 -0.04 7.44 -9.16
N TYR A 96 0.86 6.83 -8.39
CA TYR A 96 2.31 7.01 -8.53
C TYR A 96 3.04 5.67 -8.64
N TYR A 97 4.12 5.66 -9.40
CA TYR A 97 5.01 4.51 -9.53
C TYR A 97 6.47 4.89 -9.24
#